data_304e4ecd8f1fb0ed586dab544f6c8069
#
_entry.id   304e4ecd8f1fb0ed586dab544f6c8069
#
_cell.length_a   1.000
_cell.length_b   1.000
_cell.length_c   1.000
_cell.angle_alpha   90.00
_cell.angle_beta   90.00
_cell.angle_gamma   90.00
#
_symmetry.space_group_name_H-M   'P 1'
#
loop_
_entity.id
_entity.type
_entity.pdbx_description
1 polymer ?
#
loop_
_entity_poly.entity_id
_entity_poly.type
_entity_poly.pdbx_seq_one_letter_code
_entity_poly.pdbx_strand_id
1 'polypeptide(L)'
;MCIRDSIVNMGLAKLVDAPVLLAGDIDRGGVFAQLYGTVALLEPDERTRIKGLLINKFRGDVEILRPGLAMLEEKTQLPVLGVIPYLKVDIEDEDSLSTRLEAGRAVKPLDAAILRLPHISNFTDFMPLEQHPLLGVRYVQRTRQLGAPDLVVLPGTKNTMDDLRWLRESGLEAAVLRLSAAGTPVLGVCGGYQMLGEQLCDPAGEESGTPCTLRGLGLLPTTTVFGTEKHLTQTAACVTTEPFAGAKLTGYEIHAGRTEVRGSAFCILADGTPEGCVQDSVFGTYLHGLFDTGELTEKLVAALCARKGIAPDTAALMPM
;
A
#
# COMPACT_ATOMS: atom_id res chain seq x y z
N MET A 1 -14.90 -26.91 5.00
CA MET A 1 -14.10 -26.39 3.88
C MET A 1 -12.82 -27.20 3.81
N CYS A 2 -12.64 -27.99 2.78
CA CYS A 2 -11.49 -28.89 2.66
C CYS A 2 -10.26 -28.06 2.28
N ILE A 3 -9.12 -28.27 2.94
CA ILE A 3 -7.84 -27.57 2.63
C ILE A 3 -7.47 -27.71 1.14
N ARG A 4 -7.96 -28.76 0.47
CA ARG A 4 -7.81 -28.99 -0.98
C ARG A 4 -8.48 -27.91 -1.85
N ASP A 5 -9.60 -27.33 -1.41
CA ASP A 5 -10.34 -26.35 -2.21
C ASP A 5 -9.71 -24.94 -2.14
N SER A 6 -8.69 -24.80 -1.30
CA SER A 6 -8.02 -23.52 -1.03
C SER A 6 -6.64 -23.37 -1.69
N ILE A 7 -6.24 -24.24 -2.62
CA ILE A 7 -5.18 -23.90 -3.58
C ILE A 7 -5.83 -23.00 -4.62
N VAL A 8 -6.00 -21.75 -4.23
CA VAL A 8 -6.78 -20.71 -4.91
C VAL A 8 -6.45 -20.63 -6.41
N ASN A 9 -5.17 -20.77 -6.76
CA ASN A 9 -4.70 -20.65 -8.14
C ASN A 9 -5.13 -21.84 -9.02
N MET A 10 -5.18 -23.06 -8.48
CA MET A 10 -5.63 -24.23 -9.26
C MET A 10 -7.15 -24.22 -9.49
N GLY A 11 -7.92 -23.72 -8.54
CA GLY A 11 -9.36 -23.51 -8.72
C GLY A 11 -9.65 -22.54 -9.86
N LEU A 12 -8.94 -21.43 -9.92
CA LEU A 12 -9.05 -20.49 -11.03
C LEU A 12 -8.57 -21.08 -12.35
N ALA A 13 -7.43 -21.79 -12.35
CA ALA A 13 -6.91 -22.44 -13.56
C ALA A 13 -7.89 -23.46 -14.13
N LYS A 14 -8.61 -24.21 -13.29
CA LYS A 14 -9.68 -25.11 -13.72
C LYS A 14 -10.85 -24.34 -14.34
N LEU A 15 -11.28 -23.26 -13.68
CA LEU A 15 -12.44 -22.47 -14.12
C LEU A 15 -12.24 -21.85 -15.52
N VAL A 16 -11.02 -21.36 -15.79
CA VAL A 16 -10.68 -20.70 -17.06
C VAL A 16 -9.94 -21.62 -18.05
N ASP A 17 -9.80 -22.91 -17.73
CA ASP A 17 -9.06 -23.91 -18.50
C ASP A 17 -7.61 -23.49 -18.86
N ALA A 18 -6.93 -22.84 -17.93
CA ALA A 18 -5.59 -22.29 -18.17
C ALA A 18 -4.48 -23.34 -17.93
N PRO A 19 -3.38 -23.32 -18.73
CA PRO A 19 -2.14 -24.00 -18.39
C PRO A 19 -1.46 -23.31 -17.19
N VAL A 20 -0.73 -24.09 -16.39
CA VAL A 20 -0.07 -23.63 -15.16
C VAL A 20 1.45 -23.78 -15.30
N LEU A 21 2.21 -22.75 -14.94
CA LEU A 21 3.64 -22.83 -14.65
C LEU A 21 3.84 -22.76 -13.14
N LEU A 22 4.49 -23.76 -12.57
CA LEU A 22 4.74 -23.82 -11.12
C LEU A 22 6.12 -23.22 -10.84
N ALA A 23 6.16 -22.08 -10.12
CA ALA A 23 7.39 -21.39 -9.76
C ALA A 23 7.73 -21.64 -8.28
N GLY A 24 9.00 -22.00 -8.00
CA GLY A 24 9.54 -22.17 -6.65
C GLY A 24 10.59 -21.13 -6.32
N ASP A 25 10.53 -20.55 -5.11
CA ASP A 25 11.51 -19.60 -4.58
C ASP A 25 12.67 -20.35 -3.91
N ILE A 26 13.88 -20.27 -4.53
CA ILE A 26 15.06 -20.97 -4.01
C ILE A 26 15.72 -20.24 -2.84
N ASP A 27 15.49 -18.96 -2.68
CA ASP A 27 16.13 -18.12 -1.66
C ASP A 27 15.75 -18.56 -0.22
N ARG A 28 14.59 -19.17 -0.06
CA ARG A 28 14.11 -19.70 1.23
C ARG A 28 14.61 -21.11 1.56
N GLY A 29 15.31 -21.77 0.64
CA GLY A 29 15.72 -23.16 0.75
C GLY A 29 14.60 -24.16 0.51
N GLY A 30 14.97 -25.44 0.24
CA GLY A 30 14.02 -26.52 0.08
C GLY A 30 13.18 -26.51 -1.21
N VAL A 31 13.51 -25.70 -2.19
CA VAL A 31 12.70 -25.48 -3.42
C VAL A 31 12.39 -26.77 -4.18
N PHE A 32 13.32 -27.73 -4.26
CA PHE A 32 13.10 -29.02 -4.91
C PHE A 32 12.01 -29.84 -4.20
N ALA A 33 12.04 -29.85 -2.86
CA ALA A 33 11.03 -30.54 -2.06
C ALA A 33 9.67 -29.85 -2.18
N GLN A 34 9.64 -28.51 -2.23
CA GLN A 34 8.41 -27.73 -2.40
C GLN A 34 7.77 -28.00 -3.76
N LEU A 35 8.54 -27.93 -4.86
CA LEU A 35 8.03 -28.18 -6.21
C LEU A 35 7.55 -29.62 -6.37
N TYR A 36 8.37 -30.59 -5.95
CA TYR A 36 8.00 -32.00 -6.00
C TYR A 36 6.75 -32.29 -5.14
N GLY A 37 6.75 -31.81 -3.89
CA GLY A 37 5.65 -31.99 -2.97
C GLY A 37 4.34 -31.38 -3.47
N THR A 38 4.41 -30.19 -4.06
CA THR A 38 3.24 -29.53 -4.66
C THR A 38 2.67 -30.39 -5.79
N VAL A 39 3.50 -30.83 -6.74
CA VAL A 39 3.07 -31.70 -7.84
C VAL A 39 2.51 -33.02 -7.32
N ALA A 40 3.15 -33.62 -6.29
CA ALA A 40 2.73 -34.90 -5.73
C ALA A 40 1.38 -34.85 -4.99
N LEU A 41 1.03 -33.69 -4.41
CA LEU A 41 -0.19 -33.49 -3.63
C LEU A 41 -1.41 -33.13 -4.48
N LEU A 42 -1.21 -32.70 -5.73
CA LEU A 42 -2.29 -32.34 -6.64
C LEU A 42 -3.03 -33.58 -7.16
N GLU A 43 -4.31 -33.44 -7.44
CA GLU A 43 -5.11 -34.47 -8.10
C GLU A 43 -4.66 -34.70 -9.54
N PRO A 44 -4.92 -35.89 -10.14
CA PRO A 44 -4.44 -36.19 -11.50
C PRO A 44 -4.86 -35.17 -12.56
N ASP A 45 -6.09 -34.66 -12.52
CA ASP A 45 -6.61 -33.65 -13.44
C ASP A 45 -5.91 -32.28 -13.28
N GLU A 46 -5.51 -31.95 -12.06
CA GLU A 46 -4.75 -30.74 -11.75
C GLU A 46 -3.32 -30.82 -12.26
N ARG A 47 -2.67 -31.98 -12.08
CA ARG A 47 -1.31 -32.22 -12.58
C ARG A 47 -1.22 -32.05 -14.09
N THR A 48 -2.23 -32.48 -14.85
CA THR A 48 -2.26 -32.35 -16.30
C THR A 48 -2.20 -30.89 -16.79
N ARG A 49 -2.61 -29.94 -15.94
CA ARG A 49 -2.56 -28.51 -16.22
C ARG A 49 -1.18 -27.93 -16.06
N ILE A 50 -0.31 -28.52 -15.22
CA ILE A 50 1.06 -28.03 -15.04
C ILE A 50 1.86 -28.38 -16.30
N LYS A 51 2.39 -27.34 -16.95
CA LYS A 51 3.17 -27.49 -18.20
C LYS A 51 4.67 -27.35 -18.00
N GLY A 52 5.09 -26.90 -16.83
CA GLY A 52 6.51 -26.80 -16.49
C GLY A 52 6.76 -26.17 -15.13
N LEU A 53 8.02 -26.27 -14.73
CA LEU A 53 8.53 -25.77 -13.46
C LEU A 53 9.49 -24.60 -13.71
N LEU A 54 9.52 -23.66 -12.78
CA LEU A 54 10.47 -22.54 -12.77
C LEU A 54 11.16 -22.48 -11.40
N ILE A 55 12.46 -22.24 -11.40
CA ILE A 55 13.22 -21.89 -10.21
C ILE A 55 13.40 -20.36 -10.20
N ASN A 56 12.95 -19.68 -9.15
CA ASN A 56 13.03 -18.23 -9.05
C ASN A 56 14.05 -17.79 -7.99
N LYS A 57 14.58 -16.59 -8.16
CA LYS A 57 15.54 -15.92 -7.26
C LYS A 57 16.87 -16.65 -7.08
N PHE A 58 17.35 -17.33 -8.10
CA PHE A 58 18.62 -18.06 -8.03
C PHE A 58 19.81 -17.11 -7.95
N ARG A 59 20.77 -17.45 -7.07
CA ARG A 59 22.05 -16.73 -6.92
C ARG A 59 23.17 -17.72 -7.16
N GLY A 60 24.03 -17.46 -8.12
CA GLY A 60 25.22 -18.24 -8.41
C GLY A 60 25.25 -18.83 -9.81
N ASP A 61 26.04 -19.88 -10.00
CA ASP A 61 26.23 -20.55 -11.29
C ASP A 61 25.15 -21.63 -11.48
N VAL A 62 24.37 -21.50 -12.54
CA VAL A 62 23.27 -22.43 -12.93
C VAL A 62 23.81 -23.84 -13.21
N GLU A 63 25.08 -23.97 -13.64
CA GLU A 63 25.68 -25.28 -13.91
C GLU A 63 25.73 -26.17 -12.66
N ILE A 64 25.91 -25.58 -11.47
CA ILE A 64 25.87 -26.30 -10.20
C ILE A 64 24.47 -26.88 -9.92
N LEU A 65 23.44 -26.22 -10.43
CA LEU A 65 22.04 -26.62 -10.22
C LEU A 65 21.57 -27.74 -11.17
N ARG A 66 22.22 -27.90 -12.34
CA ARG A 66 21.81 -28.85 -13.39
C ARG A 66 21.48 -30.26 -12.92
N PRO A 67 22.31 -30.91 -12.10
CA PRO A 67 21.99 -32.28 -11.63
C PRO A 67 20.68 -32.33 -10.82
N GLY A 68 20.41 -31.28 -10.03
CA GLY A 68 19.18 -31.15 -9.28
C GLY A 68 17.95 -30.89 -10.16
N LEU A 69 18.12 -30.11 -11.24
CA LEU A 69 17.04 -29.86 -12.23
C LEU A 69 16.66 -31.17 -12.92
N ALA A 70 17.65 -31.94 -13.41
CA ALA A 70 17.42 -33.22 -14.05
C ALA A 70 16.71 -34.22 -13.11
N MET A 71 17.11 -34.27 -11.83
CA MET A 71 16.43 -35.08 -10.83
C MET A 71 14.98 -34.65 -10.62
N LEU A 72 14.71 -33.33 -10.63
CA LEU A 72 13.36 -32.79 -10.46
C LEU A 72 12.47 -33.16 -11.66
N GLU A 73 12.97 -33.02 -12.88
CA GLU A 73 12.29 -33.43 -14.11
C GLU A 73 11.96 -34.93 -14.11
N GLU A 74 12.93 -35.76 -13.74
CA GLU A 74 12.75 -37.22 -13.61
C GLU A 74 11.63 -37.56 -12.63
N LYS A 75 11.62 -36.90 -11.46
CA LYS A 75 10.66 -37.21 -10.39
C LYS A 75 9.27 -36.65 -10.65
N THR A 76 9.15 -35.48 -11.29
CA THR A 76 7.86 -34.82 -11.52
C THR A 76 7.25 -35.17 -12.87
N GLN A 77 8.07 -35.69 -13.82
CA GLN A 77 7.73 -35.87 -15.24
C GLN A 77 7.29 -34.55 -15.89
N LEU A 78 7.81 -33.41 -15.42
CA LEU A 78 7.55 -32.07 -15.92
C LEU A 78 8.88 -31.38 -16.27
N PRO A 79 8.96 -30.63 -17.39
CA PRO A 79 10.18 -29.92 -17.75
C PRO A 79 10.44 -28.74 -16.80
N VAL A 80 11.72 -28.49 -16.48
CA VAL A 80 12.15 -27.24 -15.87
C VAL A 80 12.40 -26.23 -17.00
N LEU A 81 11.49 -25.28 -17.17
CA LEU A 81 11.51 -24.32 -18.26
C LEU A 81 12.57 -23.23 -18.08
N GLY A 82 13.02 -22.99 -16.87
CA GLY A 82 14.04 -21.99 -16.63
C GLY A 82 14.42 -21.80 -15.16
N VAL A 83 15.58 -21.17 -15.00
CA VAL A 83 16.09 -20.68 -13.72
C VAL A 83 16.21 -19.17 -13.81
N ILE A 84 15.41 -18.45 -13.06
CA ILE A 84 15.35 -16.99 -13.05
C ILE A 84 16.35 -16.49 -12.00
N PRO A 85 17.34 -15.69 -12.40
CA PRO A 85 18.29 -15.13 -11.46
C PRO A 85 17.62 -14.20 -10.47
N TYR A 86 18.26 -13.99 -9.33
CA TYR A 86 17.82 -12.97 -8.38
C TYR A 86 18.01 -11.58 -9.01
N LEU A 87 16.89 -10.93 -9.25
CA LEU A 87 16.86 -9.57 -9.78
C LEU A 87 16.44 -8.61 -8.65
N LYS A 88 17.19 -7.51 -8.50
CA LYS A 88 16.75 -6.39 -7.67
C LYS A 88 15.74 -5.57 -8.48
N VAL A 89 14.51 -6.03 -8.51
CA VAL A 89 13.42 -5.31 -9.16
C VAL A 89 12.52 -4.79 -8.05
N ASP A 90 12.25 -3.51 -8.07
CA ASP A 90 11.28 -2.89 -7.17
C ASP A 90 9.89 -3.06 -7.81
N ILE A 91 9.21 -4.13 -7.44
CA ILE A 91 7.85 -4.45 -7.88
C ILE A 91 6.92 -4.09 -6.74
N GLU A 92 5.77 -3.53 -7.07
CA GLU A 92 4.72 -3.24 -6.10
C GLU A 92 4.32 -4.51 -5.33
N ASP A 93 4.24 -4.38 -4.00
CA ASP A 93 3.82 -5.47 -3.14
C ASP A 93 2.30 -5.62 -3.21
N GLU A 94 1.82 -6.83 -3.46
CA GLU A 94 0.39 -7.15 -3.55
C GLU A 94 -0.27 -7.33 -2.17
N ASP A 95 0.50 -7.68 -1.13
CA ASP A 95 -0.02 -8.13 0.16
C ASP A 95 0.41 -7.19 1.31
N SER A 96 -0.55 -6.87 2.19
CA SER A 96 -0.34 -6.14 3.45
C SER A 96 0.61 -6.86 4.44
N LEU A 97 1.00 -8.11 4.16
CA LEU A 97 2.03 -8.86 4.89
C LEU A 97 3.46 -8.60 4.38
N SER A 98 3.64 -7.63 3.50
CA SER A 98 4.95 -7.28 2.95
C SER A 98 6.01 -7.03 4.02
N THR A 99 7.20 -7.56 3.80
CA THR A 99 8.39 -7.28 4.63
C THR A 99 8.81 -5.81 4.56
N ARG A 100 8.37 -5.06 3.55
CA ARG A 100 8.57 -3.61 3.41
C ARG A 100 7.99 -2.85 4.61
N LEU A 101 6.83 -3.29 5.12
CA LEU A 101 6.20 -2.71 6.31
C LEU A 101 7.00 -2.94 7.61
N GLU A 102 8.01 -3.80 7.58
CA GLU A 102 8.91 -4.12 8.70
C GLU A 102 10.31 -3.51 8.51
N ALA A 103 10.59 -2.92 7.35
CA ALA A 103 11.89 -2.36 7.04
C ALA A 103 12.29 -1.26 8.03
N GLY A 104 13.53 -1.32 8.48
CA GLY A 104 14.12 -0.34 9.39
C GLY A 104 14.21 1.04 8.74
N ARG A 105 14.23 2.06 9.58
CA ARG A 105 14.35 3.47 9.18
C ARG A 105 15.66 3.72 8.41
N ALA A 106 15.55 4.15 7.16
CA ALA A 106 16.66 4.82 6.50
C ALA A 106 16.84 6.20 7.15
N VAL A 107 18.04 6.51 7.62
CA VAL A 107 18.34 7.84 8.19
C VAL A 107 18.45 8.83 7.05
N LYS A 108 17.38 9.56 6.81
CA LYS A 108 17.31 10.63 5.80
C LYS A 108 16.95 11.96 6.47
N PRO A 109 17.20 13.11 5.80
CA PRO A 109 16.96 14.43 6.38
C PRO A 109 15.52 14.69 6.83
N LEU A 110 14.54 14.14 6.10
CA LEU A 110 13.12 14.21 6.41
C LEU A 110 12.58 12.86 6.87
N ASP A 111 11.54 12.87 7.69
CA ASP A 111 10.93 11.70 8.32
C ASP A 111 9.41 11.68 8.09
N ALA A 112 8.91 10.73 7.31
CA ALA A 112 7.49 10.48 7.14
C ALA A 112 7.06 9.24 7.93
N ALA A 113 6.08 9.40 8.81
CA ALA A 113 5.49 8.31 9.56
C ALA A 113 4.13 7.93 8.98
N ILE A 114 4.05 6.73 8.38
CA ILE A 114 2.82 6.15 7.87
C ILE A 114 2.25 5.23 8.95
N LEU A 115 0.98 5.44 9.30
CA LEU A 115 0.32 4.58 10.29
C LEU A 115 0.04 3.22 9.67
N ARG A 116 0.65 2.17 10.19
CA ARG A 116 0.38 0.78 9.77
C ARG A 116 -0.90 0.30 10.44
N LEU A 117 -2.02 0.59 9.80
CA LEU A 117 -3.35 0.14 10.22
C LEU A 117 -3.47 -1.39 10.12
N PRO A 118 -4.30 -2.04 10.96
CA PRO A 118 -4.52 -3.50 10.88
C PRO A 118 -5.00 -3.98 9.52
N HIS A 119 -5.86 -3.21 8.86
CA HIS A 119 -6.41 -3.51 7.54
C HIS A 119 -5.86 -2.59 6.44
N ILE A 120 -4.62 -2.10 6.61
CA ILE A 120 -3.97 -1.22 5.62
C ILE A 120 -4.11 -1.77 4.20
N SER A 121 -4.42 -0.90 3.26
CA SER A 121 -4.50 -1.23 1.84
C SER A 121 -3.82 -0.14 0.99
N ASN A 122 -3.48 -0.49 -0.26
CA ASN A 122 -2.87 0.45 -1.21
C ASN A 122 -1.61 1.16 -0.64
N PHE A 123 -0.86 0.47 0.22
CA PHE A 123 0.37 1.03 0.81
C PHE A 123 1.46 1.27 -0.25
N THR A 124 1.32 0.69 -1.42
CA THR A 124 2.16 0.94 -2.61
C THR A 124 2.08 2.39 -3.09
N ASP A 125 1.01 3.12 -2.77
CA ASP A 125 0.89 4.57 -3.03
C ASP A 125 2.10 5.36 -2.50
N PHE A 126 2.79 4.85 -1.47
CA PHE A 126 3.89 5.54 -0.80
C PHE A 126 5.28 5.13 -1.32
N MET A 127 5.36 4.19 -2.27
CA MET A 127 6.64 3.77 -2.87
C MET A 127 7.45 4.94 -3.45
N PRO A 128 6.86 5.89 -4.20
CA PRO A 128 7.62 7.03 -4.70
C PRO A 128 8.23 7.90 -3.59
N LEU A 129 7.55 7.98 -2.42
CA LEU A 129 8.11 8.66 -1.25
C LEU A 129 9.30 7.91 -0.64
N GLU A 130 9.22 6.57 -0.58
CA GLU A 130 10.31 5.72 -0.07
C GLU A 130 11.58 5.84 -0.91
N GLN A 131 11.42 5.97 -2.23
CA GLN A 131 12.51 6.10 -3.20
C GLN A 131 13.16 7.48 -3.18
N HIS A 132 12.48 8.51 -2.66
CA HIS A 132 13.01 9.87 -2.66
C HIS A 132 14.24 9.99 -1.73
N PRO A 133 15.38 10.55 -2.20
CA PRO A 133 16.65 10.56 -1.47
C PRO A 133 16.60 11.30 -0.13
N LEU A 134 15.79 12.32 0.00
CA LEU A 134 15.71 13.16 1.22
C LEU A 134 14.66 12.67 2.23
N LEU A 135 13.70 11.82 1.84
CA LEU A 135 12.56 11.44 2.68
C LEU A 135 12.68 10.01 3.18
N GLY A 136 12.90 9.82 4.47
CA GLY A 136 12.83 8.52 5.14
C GLY A 136 11.37 8.19 5.46
N VAL A 137 10.87 7.08 4.92
CA VAL A 137 9.53 6.57 5.21
C VAL A 137 9.62 5.44 6.22
N ARG A 138 8.71 5.42 7.16
CA ARG A 138 8.59 4.33 8.15
C ARG A 138 7.15 4.06 8.52
N TYR A 139 6.84 2.80 8.74
CA TYR A 139 5.51 2.34 9.15
C TYR A 139 5.43 2.21 10.67
N VAL A 140 4.37 2.77 11.27
CA VAL A 140 4.24 2.95 12.71
C VAL A 140 2.96 2.29 13.23
N GLN A 141 3.08 1.40 14.22
CA GLN A 141 1.96 0.73 14.88
C GLN A 141 1.79 1.10 16.36
N ARG A 142 2.75 1.80 16.93
CA ARG A 142 2.77 2.13 18.37
C ARG A 142 3.15 3.59 18.58
N THR A 143 2.54 4.23 19.55
CA THR A 143 2.81 5.64 19.89
C THR A 143 4.28 5.95 20.10
N ARG A 144 5.04 5.04 20.76
CA ARG A 144 6.49 5.20 20.97
C ARG A 144 7.31 5.24 19.68
N GLN A 145 6.78 4.66 18.59
CA GLN A 145 7.44 4.66 17.29
C GLN A 145 7.15 5.95 16.52
N LEU A 146 6.06 6.67 16.83
CA LEU A 146 5.66 7.85 16.07
C LEU A 146 6.68 9.00 16.19
N GLY A 147 7.17 9.27 17.40
CA GLY A 147 8.17 10.32 17.63
C GLY A 147 7.69 11.71 17.20
N ALA A 148 8.58 12.45 16.52
CA ALA A 148 8.32 13.77 15.95
C ALA A 148 8.64 13.77 14.44
N PRO A 149 7.77 13.19 13.59
CA PRO A 149 7.98 13.14 12.16
C PRO A 149 7.74 14.52 11.52
N ASP A 150 8.27 14.69 10.31
CA ASP A 150 8.02 15.87 9.48
C ASP A 150 6.67 15.77 8.73
N LEU A 151 6.14 14.55 8.57
CA LEU A 151 4.85 14.23 7.97
C LEU A 151 4.23 13.02 8.67
N VAL A 152 2.92 13.07 8.95
CA VAL A 152 2.12 11.90 9.35
C VAL A 152 1.18 11.53 8.21
N VAL A 153 1.09 10.23 7.90
CA VAL A 153 0.17 9.72 6.89
C VAL A 153 -0.78 8.69 7.48
N LEU A 154 -2.08 8.89 7.27
CA LEU A 154 -3.13 7.90 7.49
C LEU A 154 -3.44 7.27 6.12
N PRO A 155 -3.03 6.01 5.88
CA PRO A 155 -3.20 5.35 4.59
C PRO A 155 -4.62 4.86 4.34
N GLY A 156 -4.85 4.31 3.14
CA GLY A 156 -6.06 3.55 2.83
C GLY A 156 -6.22 2.30 3.69
N THR A 157 -7.45 1.87 3.88
CA THR A 157 -7.78 0.66 4.64
C THR A 157 -8.99 -0.05 4.07
N LYS A 158 -9.08 -1.35 4.30
CA LYS A 158 -10.22 -2.20 3.92
C LYS A 158 -11.36 -2.18 4.95
N ASN A 159 -11.15 -1.61 6.13
CA ASN A 159 -12.17 -1.46 7.17
C ASN A 159 -11.88 -0.20 7.99
N THR A 160 -12.48 0.90 7.56
CA THR A 160 -12.26 2.23 8.15
C THR A 160 -12.75 2.32 9.59
N MET A 161 -13.90 1.69 9.90
CA MET A 161 -14.52 1.79 11.21
C MET A 161 -13.71 1.04 12.29
N ASP A 162 -13.24 -0.17 12.00
CA ASP A 162 -12.46 -0.95 12.95
C ASP A 162 -11.05 -0.38 13.12
N ASP A 163 -10.45 0.10 12.05
CA ASP A 163 -9.13 0.73 12.11
C ASP A 163 -9.18 2.07 12.88
N LEU A 164 -10.28 2.82 12.81
CA LEU A 164 -10.48 4.00 13.64
C LEU A 164 -10.60 3.65 15.14
N ARG A 165 -11.31 2.56 15.48
CA ARG A 165 -11.38 2.05 16.86
C ARG A 165 -9.98 1.66 17.36
N TRP A 166 -9.27 0.89 16.55
CA TRP A 166 -7.88 0.50 16.84
C TRP A 166 -6.95 1.71 17.03
N LEU A 167 -7.10 2.74 16.21
CA LEU A 167 -6.31 3.98 16.29
C LEU A 167 -6.50 4.67 17.67
N ARG A 168 -7.72 4.63 18.22
CA ARG A 168 -8.04 5.13 19.56
C ARG A 168 -7.45 4.27 20.65
N GLU A 169 -7.68 2.97 20.58
CA GLU A 169 -7.23 2.01 21.58
C GLU A 169 -5.70 1.94 21.69
N SER A 170 -5.00 2.08 20.56
CA SER A 170 -3.53 2.13 20.53
C SER A 170 -2.94 3.44 21.06
N GLY A 171 -3.77 4.48 21.23
CA GLY A 171 -3.36 5.82 21.62
C GLY A 171 -2.73 6.64 20.49
N LEU A 172 -2.69 6.10 19.26
CA LEU A 172 -2.14 6.81 18.09
C LEU A 172 -3.00 8.00 17.69
N GLU A 173 -4.35 7.92 17.81
CA GLU A 173 -5.24 9.08 17.58
C GLU A 173 -4.78 10.30 18.39
N ALA A 174 -4.63 10.16 19.70
CA ALA A 174 -4.19 11.26 20.58
C ALA A 174 -2.79 11.78 20.22
N ALA A 175 -1.91 10.90 19.74
CA ALA A 175 -0.57 11.29 19.31
C ALA A 175 -0.61 12.08 17.98
N VAL A 176 -1.42 11.66 17.02
CA VAL A 176 -1.64 12.39 15.74
C VAL A 176 -2.25 13.76 16.00
N LEU A 177 -3.28 13.83 16.85
CA LEU A 177 -3.91 15.11 17.20
C LEU A 177 -2.91 16.09 17.84
N ARG A 178 -2.03 15.62 18.73
CA ARG A 178 -0.96 16.46 19.30
C ARG A 178 0.04 16.95 18.24
N LEU A 179 0.46 16.09 17.32
CA LEU A 179 1.37 16.45 16.23
C LEU A 179 0.73 17.47 15.27
N SER A 180 -0.53 17.25 14.90
CA SER A 180 -1.29 18.18 14.07
C SER A 180 -1.43 19.54 14.76
N ALA A 181 -1.79 19.57 16.05
CA ALA A 181 -1.88 20.80 16.84
C ALA A 181 -0.53 21.52 16.99
N ALA A 182 0.60 20.78 16.94
CA ALA A 182 1.95 21.35 16.88
C ALA A 182 2.35 21.81 15.46
N GLY A 183 1.45 21.65 14.48
CA GLY A 183 1.62 22.06 13.11
C GLY A 183 2.26 21.01 12.21
N THR A 184 2.52 19.78 12.65
CA THR A 184 3.01 18.71 11.77
C THR A 184 1.97 18.42 10.68
N PRO A 185 2.34 18.43 9.40
CA PRO A 185 1.43 18.08 8.31
C PRO A 185 0.86 16.67 8.48
N VAL A 186 -0.43 16.51 8.16
CA VAL A 186 -1.14 15.23 8.18
C VAL A 186 -1.80 15.02 6.82
N LEU A 187 -1.54 13.86 6.22
CA LEU A 187 -2.16 13.43 4.97
C LEU A 187 -3.03 12.19 5.22
N GLY A 188 -4.29 12.24 4.81
CA GLY A 188 -5.18 11.09 4.78
C GLY A 188 -5.49 10.65 3.35
N VAL A 189 -5.36 9.35 3.07
CA VAL A 189 -5.70 8.76 1.77
C VAL A 189 -6.85 7.79 1.94
N CYS A 190 -7.90 7.93 1.17
CA CYS A 190 -9.06 7.03 1.12
C CYS A 190 -9.66 6.82 2.54
N GLY A 191 -9.56 5.63 3.13
CA GLY A 191 -10.00 5.38 4.51
C GLY A 191 -9.34 6.30 5.54
N GLY A 192 -8.06 6.62 5.35
CA GLY A 192 -7.35 7.60 6.18
C GLY A 192 -7.96 9.01 6.07
N TYR A 193 -8.36 9.42 4.89
CA TYR A 193 -9.08 10.69 4.68
C TYR A 193 -10.42 10.69 5.43
N GLN A 194 -11.19 9.60 5.33
CA GLN A 194 -12.44 9.45 6.06
C GLN A 194 -12.24 9.58 7.58
N MET A 195 -11.21 8.95 8.13
CA MET A 195 -10.90 9.03 9.57
C MET A 195 -10.55 10.45 10.03
N LEU A 196 -9.96 11.28 9.17
CA LEU A 196 -9.63 12.67 9.51
C LEU A 196 -10.85 13.55 9.67
N GLY A 197 -12.02 13.15 9.14
CA GLY A 197 -13.27 13.88 9.24
C GLY A 197 -13.83 14.00 10.65
N GLU A 198 -14.96 14.66 10.78
CA GLU A 198 -15.67 14.83 12.04
C GLU A 198 -16.48 13.59 12.41
N GLN A 199 -17.10 12.93 11.42
CA GLN A 199 -18.03 11.84 11.64
C GLN A 199 -18.01 10.80 10.52
N LEU A 200 -18.09 9.53 10.93
CA LEU A 200 -18.27 8.38 10.05
C LEU A 200 -19.58 7.68 10.42
N CYS A 201 -20.50 7.59 9.48
CA CYS A 201 -21.83 7.01 9.66
C CYS A 201 -21.95 5.73 8.84
N ASP A 202 -22.27 4.63 9.49
CA ASP A 202 -22.55 3.34 8.85
C ASP A 202 -23.98 2.88 9.18
N PRO A 203 -25.00 3.48 8.52
CA PRO A 203 -26.40 3.24 8.88
C PRO A 203 -26.88 1.82 8.56
N ALA A 204 -26.26 1.15 7.62
CA ALA A 204 -26.61 -0.22 7.22
C ALA A 204 -25.69 -1.29 7.83
N GLY A 205 -24.56 -0.90 8.46
CA GLY A 205 -23.58 -1.83 8.97
C GLY A 205 -22.70 -2.47 7.90
N GLU A 206 -22.50 -1.81 6.79
CA GLU A 206 -21.72 -2.30 5.64
C GLU A 206 -20.23 -2.46 5.98
N GLU A 207 -19.67 -1.55 6.76
CA GLU A 207 -18.28 -1.56 7.21
C GLU A 207 -18.10 -2.32 8.54
N SER A 208 -18.99 -2.10 9.48
CA SER A 208 -18.84 -2.57 10.86
C SER A 208 -19.68 -3.81 11.21
N GLY A 209 -20.46 -4.33 10.26
CA GLY A 209 -21.38 -5.45 10.47
C GLY A 209 -22.65 -5.09 11.27
N THR A 210 -22.73 -3.91 11.86
CA THR A 210 -23.88 -3.40 12.61
C THR A 210 -24.01 -1.89 12.42
N PRO A 211 -25.24 -1.36 12.31
CA PRO A 211 -25.43 0.09 12.21
C PRO A 211 -24.74 0.85 13.34
N CYS A 212 -23.87 1.76 12.98
CA CYS A 212 -23.19 2.59 13.98
C CYS A 212 -22.71 3.94 13.40
N THR A 213 -22.35 4.83 14.31
CA THR A 213 -21.74 6.13 13.97
C THR A 213 -20.55 6.34 14.91
N LEU A 214 -19.41 6.69 14.34
CA LEU A 214 -18.21 7.02 15.07
C LEU A 214 -17.82 8.49 14.82
N ARG A 215 -17.29 9.12 15.85
CA ARG A 215 -16.61 10.41 15.69
C ARG A 215 -15.26 10.15 15.02
N GLY A 216 -14.92 10.91 13.97
CA GLY A 216 -13.58 10.91 13.39
C GLY A 216 -12.57 11.68 14.23
N LEU A 217 -11.38 11.97 13.69
CA LEU A 217 -10.36 12.77 14.36
C LEU A 217 -10.75 14.27 14.46
N GLY A 218 -11.69 14.73 13.61
CA GLY A 218 -12.17 16.10 13.57
C GLY A 218 -11.11 17.11 13.08
N LEU A 219 -10.16 16.66 12.29
CA LEU A 219 -9.12 17.49 11.69
C LEU A 219 -9.55 18.09 10.34
N LEU A 220 -10.57 17.50 9.69
CA LEU A 220 -11.16 18.02 8.47
C LEU A 220 -12.67 18.21 8.67
N PRO A 221 -13.29 19.26 8.10
CA PRO A 221 -14.74 19.52 8.23
C PRO A 221 -15.54 18.64 7.26
N THR A 222 -15.42 17.33 7.44
CA THR A 222 -16.05 16.33 6.56
C THR A 222 -16.87 15.33 7.35
N THR A 223 -17.94 14.80 6.71
CA THR A 223 -18.76 13.72 7.24
C THR A 223 -18.89 12.64 6.18
N THR A 224 -18.57 11.40 6.52
CA THR A 224 -18.67 10.25 5.62
C THR A 224 -19.84 9.37 6.00
N VAL A 225 -20.66 8.99 5.00
CA VAL A 225 -21.74 8.02 5.14
C VAL A 225 -21.41 6.80 4.27
N PHE A 226 -21.25 5.64 4.88
CA PHE A 226 -21.00 4.39 4.17
C PHE A 226 -22.29 3.85 3.52
N GLY A 227 -22.13 3.19 2.38
CA GLY A 227 -23.18 2.58 1.60
C GLY A 227 -22.65 1.42 0.77
N THR A 228 -23.56 0.69 0.13
CA THR A 228 -23.26 -0.51 -0.68
C THR A 228 -22.57 -0.19 -2.01
N GLU A 229 -22.72 1.04 -2.50
CA GLU A 229 -22.12 1.46 -3.77
C GLU A 229 -20.63 1.74 -3.61
N LYS A 230 -19.81 1.04 -4.41
CA LYS A 230 -18.38 1.33 -4.55
C LYS A 230 -18.18 2.29 -5.71
N HIS A 231 -17.44 3.36 -5.44
CA HIS A 231 -16.94 4.24 -6.48
C HIS A 231 -15.61 3.70 -6.98
N LEU A 232 -15.48 3.51 -8.30
CA LEU A 232 -14.24 3.07 -8.95
C LEU A 232 -14.07 3.86 -10.24
N THR A 233 -13.09 4.75 -10.28
CA THR A 233 -12.86 5.61 -11.44
C THR A 233 -11.36 5.92 -11.58
N GLN A 234 -10.83 5.79 -12.80
CA GLN A 234 -9.53 6.36 -13.15
C GLN A 234 -9.72 7.84 -13.51
N THR A 235 -8.86 8.70 -12.98
CA THR A 235 -8.97 10.14 -13.22
C THR A 235 -7.61 10.82 -13.19
N ALA A 236 -7.56 11.99 -13.80
CA ALA A 236 -6.48 12.95 -13.61
C ALA A 236 -6.99 14.11 -12.75
N ALA A 237 -6.09 14.76 -12.03
CA ALA A 237 -6.42 15.90 -11.20
C ALA A 237 -5.32 16.95 -11.21
N CYS A 238 -5.67 18.17 -10.80
CA CYS A 238 -4.70 19.23 -10.54
C CYS A 238 -4.89 19.75 -9.12
N VAL A 239 -3.84 19.70 -8.32
CA VAL A 239 -3.89 20.20 -6.93
C VAL A 239 -4.06 21.71 -6.95
N THR A 240 -5.02 22.20 -6.16
CA THR A 240 -5.33 23.63 -6.07
C THR A 240 -4.82 24.28 -4.79
N THR A 241 -4.36 23.47 -3.85
CA THR A 241 -4.00 23.90 -2.50
C THR A 241 -2.50 24.14 -2.37
N GLU A 242 -2.12 25.28 -1.78
CA GLU A 242 -0.74 25.52 -1.39
C GLU A 242 -0.32 24.59 -0.22
N PRO A 243 0.95 24.13 -0.17
CA PRO A 243 2.07 24.51 -1.05
C PRO A 243 2.18 23.63 -2.32
N PHE A 244 1.17 22.84 -2.65
CA PHE A 244 1.21 21.84 -3.72
C PHE A 244 0.53 22.32 -5.01
N ALA A 245 -0.02 23.52 -5.03
CA ALA A 245 -0.79 24.06 -6.15
C ALA A 245 -0.10 23.87 -7.51
N GLY A 246 -0.87 23.43 -8.51
CA GLY A 246 -0.40 23.15 -9.86
C GLY A 246 0.22 21.78 -10.05
N ALA A 247 0.37 20.93 -9.02
CA ALA A 247 0.80 19.54 -9.22
C ALA A 247 -0.27 18.77 -9.98
N LYS A 248 0.15 18.10 -11.05
CA LYS A 248 -0.72 17.24 -11.85
C LYS A 248 -0.64 15.82 -11.32
N LEU A 249 -1.79 15.22 -11.14
CA LEU A 249 -1.93 13.86 -10.64
C LEU A 249 -2.63 13.00 -11.70
N THR A 250 -2.27 11.75 -11.75
CA THR A 250 -3.03 10.69 -12.41
C THR A 250 -3.18 9.56 -11.43
N GLY A 251 -4.38 9.03 -11.29
CA GLY A 251 -4.64 8.01 -10.29
C GLY A 251 -6.02 7.42 -10.43
N TYR A 252 -6.50 6.83 -9.36
CA TYR A 252 -7.83 6.24 -9.31
C TYR A 252 -8.46 6.45 -7.94
N GLU A 253 -9.77 6.46 -7.92
CA GLU A 253 -10.58 6.42 -6.71
C GLU A 253 -11.17 5.02 -6.56
N ILE A 254 -11.03 4.43 -5.39
CA ILE A 254 -11.69 3.18 -5.01
C ILE A 254 -12.11 3.25 -3.55
N HIS A 255 -13.38 3.54 -3.32
CA HIS A 255 -13.89 3.66 -1.95
C HIS A 255 -15.38 3.32 -1.87
N ALA A 256 -15.82 2.92 -0.68
CA ALA A 256 -17.22 2.91 -0.28
C ALA A 256 -17.51 4.15 0.56
N GLY A 257 -18.76 4.60 0.50
CA GLY A 257 -19.19 5.77 1.24
C GLY A 257 -19.08 7.08 0.46
N ARG A 258 -19.88 8.03 0.89
CA ARG A 258 -19.99 9.38 0.34
C ARG A 258 -19.59 10.38 1.39
N THR A 259 -18.63 11.24 1.07
CA THR A 259 -18.15 12.29 1.98
C THR A 259 -18.73 13.64 1.59
N GLU A 260 -19.42 14.25 2.53
CA GLU A 260 -19.81 15.66 2.48
C GLU A 260 -18.66 16.52 2.98
N VAL A 261 -18.27 17.51 2.19
CA VAL A 261 -17.14 18.41 2.45
C VAL A 261 -17.64 19.82 2.68
N ARG A 262 -17.27 20.42 3.80
CA ARG A 262 -17.57 21.83 4.14
C ARG A 262 -16.32 22.72 4.15
N GLY A 263 -15.22 22.22 3.61
CA GLY A 263 -13.93 22.89 3.51
C GLY A 263 -13.50 23.16 2.08
N SER A 264 -12.25 23.58 1.91
CA SER A 264 -11.61 23.75 0.61
C SER A 264 -11.23 22.40 0.02
N ALA A 265 -11.40 22.23 -1.29
CA ALA A 265 -10.97 21.02 -1.99
C ALA A 265 -9.45 20.92 -2.03
N PHE A 266 -8.94 19.68 -2.01
CA PHE A 266 -7.51 19.41 -2.19
C PHE A 266 -7.10 19.57 -3.66
N CYS A 267 -7.90 19.04 -4.58
CA CYS A 267 -7.65 19.14 -6.01
C CYS A 267 -8.95 19.29 -6.81
N ILE A 268 -8.81 19.54 -8.12
CA ILE A 268 -9.89 19.51 -9.09
C ILE A 268 -9.63 18.36 -10.06
N LEU A 269 -10.60 17.47 -10.21
CA LEU A 269 -10.58 16.36 -11.16
C LEU A 269 -10.66 16.85 -12.60
N ALA A 270 -10.33 15.97 -13.56
CA ALA A 270 -10.34 16.31 -14.99
C ALA A 270 -11.72 16.74 -15.51
N ASP A 271 -12.81 16.30 -14.88
CA ASP A 271 -14.18 16.69 -15.21
C ASP A 271 -14.63 18.01 -14.55
N GLY A 272 -13.73 18.65 -13.77
CA GLY A 272 -14.02 19.88 -13.04
C GLY A 272 -14.57 19.67 -11.64
N THR A 273 -14.76 18.43 -11.19
CA THR A 273 -15.30 18.12 -9.85
C THR A 273 -14.24 18.42 -8.78
N PRO A 274 -14.59 19.15 -7.70
CA PRO A 274 -13.74 19.32 -6.54
C PRO A 274 -13.57 17.98 -5.79
N GLU A 275 -12.35 17.62 -5.43
CA GLU A 275 -12.04 16.39 -4.73
C GLU A 275 -11.16 16.66 -3.49
N GLY A 276 -11.40 15.84 -2.43
CA GLY A 276 -10.67 15.91 -1.19
C GLY A 276 -11.06 17.09 -0.30
N CYS A 277 -10.29 17.27 0.77
CA CYS A 277 -10.50 18.38 1.70
C CYS A 277 -9.18 18.84 2.29
N VAL A 278 -9.08 20.14 2.55
CA VAL A 278 -7.92 20.74 3.21
C VAL A 278 -8.37 21.66 4.33
N GLN A 279 -7.67 21.57 5.46
CA GLN A 279 -7.76 22.53 6.56
C GLN A 279 -6.38 22.67 7.21
N ASP A 280 -5.86 23.89 7.27
CA ASP A 280 -4.52 24.21 7.79
C ASP A 280 -3.42 23.34 7.14
N SER A 281 -2.73 22.51 7.93
CA SER A 281 -1.71 21.56 7.45
C SER A 281 -2.26 20.13 7.33
N VAL A 282 -3.56 19.95 7.24
CA VAL A 282 -4.21 18.64 7.11
C VAL A 282 -4.81 18.51 5.71
N PHE A 283 -4.49 17.43 5.04
CA PHE A 283 -4.88 17.15 3.66
C PHE A 283 -5.56 15.80 3.59
N GLY A 284 -6.66 15.70 2.87
CA GLY A 284 -7.37 14.44 2.67
C GLY A 284 -7.80 14.30 1.21
N THR A 285 -7.67 13.09 0.66
CA THR A 285 -8.05 12.77 -0.72
C THR A 285 -8.48 11.31 -0.85
N TYR A 286 -9.36 11.01 -1.81
CA TYR A 286 -9.69 9.64 -2.21
C TYR A 286 -8.75 9.09 -3.27
N LEU A 287 -7.94 9.95 -3.90
CA LEU A 287 -7.04 9.53 -4.98
C LEU A 287 -5.95 8.59 -4.46
N HIS A 288 -5.82 7.45 -5.11
CA HIS A 288 -4.68 6.55 -5.05
C HIS A 288 -3.73 6.83 -6.22
N GLY A 289 -2.44 6.47 -6.09
CA GLY A 289 -1.43 6.79 -7.10
C GLY A 289 -1.02 8.28 -7.12
N LEU A 290 -1.37 9.03 -6.09
CA LEU A 290 -1.16 10.50 -6.04
C LEU A 290 0.32 10.92 -6.15
N PHE A 291 1.26 10.02 -5.90
CA PHE A 291 2.70 10.30 -5.98
C PHE A 291 3.37 9.76 -7.27
N ASP A 292 2.65 9.00 -8.11
CA ASP A 292 3.23 8.28 -9.25
C ASP A 292 3.78 9.21 -10.33
N THR A 293 3.17 10.37 -10.53
CA THR A 293 3.67 11.39 -11.49
C THR A 293 4.94 12.09 -11.00
N GLY A 294 5.29 11.98 -9.73
CA GLY A 294 6.42 12.65 -9.10
C GLY A 294 6.20 14.13 -8.77
N GLU A 295 5.28 14.84 -9.43
CA GLU A 295 5.10 16.28 -9.22
C GLU A 295 4.67 16.62 -7.80
N LEU A 296 3.75 15.85 -7.21
CA LEU A 296 3.33 16.03 -5.82
C LEU A 296 4.44 15.65 -4.84
N THR A 297 5.20 14.58 -5.14
CA THR A 297 6.35 14.16 -4.32
C THR A 297 7.37 15.28 -4.18
N GLU A 298 7.77 15.88 -5.30
CA GLU A 298 8.75 16.98 -5.30
C GLU A 298 8.25 18.20 -4.53
N LYS A 299 6.99 18.61 -4.73
CA LYS A 299 6.39 19.73 -4.00
C LYS A 299 6.25 19.45 -2.50
N LEU A 300 5.87 18.26 -2.14
CA LEU A 300 5.77 17.83 -0.74
C LEU A 300 7.14 17.88 -0.06
N VAL A 301 8.16 17.29 -0.68
CA VAL A 301 9.52 17.30 -0.12
C VAL A 301 10.07 18.73 -0.03
N ALA A 302 9.85 19.56 -1.05
CA ALA A 302 10.25 20.96 -1.00
C ALA A 302 9.58 21.73 0.17
N ALA A 303 8.29 21.52 0.37
CA ALA A 303 7.54 22.11 1.48
C ALA A 303 8.06 21.64 2.85
N LEU A 304 8.34 20.35 3.01
CA LEU A 304 8.90 19.80 4.25
C LEU A 304 10.33 20.31 4.50
N CYS A 305 11.16 20.42 3.46
CA CYS A 305 12.49 21.03 3.55
C CYS A 305 12.42 22.49 4.01
N ALA A 306 11.53 23.29 3.40
CA ALA A 306 11.34 24.70 3.78
C ALA A 306 10.91 24.84 5.25
N ARG A 307 9.99 23.98 5.73
CA ARG A 307 9.57 23.97 7.14
C ARG A 307 10.71 23.62 8.10
N LYS A 308 11.60 22.72 7.69
CA LYS A 308 12.73 22.25 8.50
C LYS A 308 13.99 23.12 8.35
N GLY A 309 13.99 24.10 7.44
CA GLY A 309 15.14 24.95 7.14
C GLY A 309 16.27 24.21 6.42
N ILE A 310 15.93 23.16 5.64
CA ILE A 310 16.88 22.38 4.84
C ILE A 310 16.93 22.94 3.43
N ALA A 311 18.14 23.24 2.91
CA ALA A 311 18.30 23.63 1.52
C ALA A 311 18.06 22.42 0.58
N PRO A 312 17.30 22.58 -0.53
CA PRO A 312 17.00 21.46 -1.45
C PRO A 312 18.24 20.83 -2.10
N ASP A 313 19.34 21.59 -2.27
CA ASP A 313 20.57 21.13 -2.93
C ASP A 313 21.40 20.14 -2.12
N THR A 314 21.03 19.80 -0.90
CA THR A 314 21.74 18.77 -0.10
C THR A 314 21.57 17.35 -0.65
N ALA A 315 20.71 17.13 -1.63
CA ALA A 315 20.54 15.84 -2.31
C ALA A 315 21.77 15.41 -3.14
N ALA A 316 22.60 16.36 -3.59
CA ALA A 316 23.78 16.08 -4.40
C ALA A 316 25.01 15.61 -3.59
N LEU A 317 24.97 15.62 -2.27
CA LEU A 317 26.11 15.37 -1.38
C LEU A 317 26.05 14.02 -0.64
N MET A 318 25.06 13.18 -0.90
CA MET A 318 25.04 11.82 -0.32
C MET A 318 25.76 10.85 -1.25
N PRO A 319 26.80 10.12 -0.79
CA PRO A 319 27.46 9.10 -1.61
C PRO A 319 26.44 7.96 -1.93
N MET A 320 26.45 7.54 -3.21
CA MET A 320 25.74 6.36 -3.69
C MET A 320 26.26 5.09 -3.01
#